data_3506da7003e261a0d32d651c7caa1a1f
#
_entry.id   3506da7003e261a0d32d651c7caa1a1f
#
_cell.length_a   1.000
_cell.length_b   1.000
_cell.length_c   1.000
_cell.angle_alpha   90.00
_cell.angle_beta   90.00
_cell.angle_gamma   90.00
#
_symmetry.space_group_name_H-M   'P 1'
#
loop_
_entity.id
_entity.type
_entity.pdbx_description
1 polymer ?
#
loop_
_entity_poly.entity_id
_entity_poly.type
_entity_poly.pdbx_seq_one_letter_code
_entity_poly.pdbx_strand_id
1 'polypeptide(L)'
;CNTSLLCECAVAGRGKAKKAKHAPTVEPLQEGEEVTDTTGQKWKLMKLQSQSMTELIYEVSRPNSKESNHILKLAAKDGKIFNEQNFLQRAAKPASVEKWIRQNKMDFLGIPSCVGFGLHADSYRFLIFPSMGQSLHSVTEQENELLSEKVVLQLACRILDVLQYIHSNEYVHADISAENIYITQGQKSQVYLVGYCHAFRYCPGGQHVEYREASRTPHEGTVEFISLDAHKGAAPSRRSDLQSLGYCMLHWHTGTLPWTELTQPDQVATEKHRYMEDVEALLSHCFGKKKVSSAFHTYLTAVMTLQYSEQPDYSALKTGLSDALLKLGGSMEQPLSI
;
A
#
# COMPACT_ATOMS: atom_id res chain seq x y z
N CYS A 1 -69.40 -27.78 23.70
CA CYS A 1 -68.55 -28.97 23.74
C CYS A 1 -67.09 -28.59 23.40
N ASN A 2 -66.27 -28.88 24.40
CA ASN A 2 -64.80 -28.72 24.40
C ASN A 2 -64.09 -29.33 23.21
N THR A 3 -62.99 -28.68 22.78
CA THR A 3 -61.76 -29.41 22.64
C THR A 3 -60.61 -28.42 22.53
N SER A 4 -59.64 -28.51 23.41
CA SER A 4 -58.35 -27.87 23.48
C SER A 4 -57.45 -28.41 22.40
N LEU A 5 -56.66 -27.54 21.79
CA LEU A 5 -55.47 -27.91 20.99
C LEU A 5 -54.29 -27.22 21.55
N LEU A 6 -53.40 -28.02 22.10
CA LEU A 6 -52.06 -27.68 22.54
C LEU A 6 -51.21 -27.23 21.34
N CYS A 7 -50.61 -26.05 21.45
CA CYS A 7 -49.62 -25.56 20.50
C CYS A 7 -48.24 -25.80 21.10
N GLU A 8 -47.48 -26.70 20.51
CA GLU A 8 -46.10 -26.95 20.86
C GLU A 8 -45.23 -25.76 20.41
N CYS A 9 -44.55 -25.15 21.37
CA CYS A 9 -43.53 -24.15 21.12
C CYS A 9 -42.25 -24.81 20.62
N ALA A 10 -41.91 -24.57 19.38
CA ALA A 10 -40.58 -24.86 18.84
C ALA A 10 -39.58 -23.90 19.45
N VAL A 11 -38.62 -24.44 20.18
CA VAL A 11 -37.49 -23.72 20.74
C VAL A 11 -36.51 -23.38 19.60
N ALA A 12 -36.52 -22.12 19.19
CA ALA A 12 -35.51 -21.59 18.28
C ALA A 12 -34.17 -21.52 18.99
N GLY A 13 -33.22 -22.30 18.52
CA GLY A 13 -31.82 -22.27 18.98
C GLY A 13 -31.23 -20.89 18.80
N ARG A 14 -30.80 -20.26 19.89
CA ARG A 14 -30.01 -19.04 19.89
C ARG A 14 -28.64 -19.35 19.27
N GLY A 15 -28.48 -19.03 18.00
CA GLY A 15 -27.17 -18.91 17.37
C GLY A 15 -26.35 -17.84 18.09
N LYS A 16 -25.27 -18.24 18.73
CA LYS A 16 -24.29 -17.29 19.29
C LYS A 16 -23.72 -16.49 18.13
N ALA A 17 -24.12 -15.23 18.03
CA ALA A 17 -23.46 -14.27 17.15
C ALA A 17 -21.97 -14.21 17.55
N LYS A 18 -21.07 -14.58 16.63
CA LYS A 18 -19.63 -14.36 16.79
C LYS A 18 -19.45 -12.86 16.89
N LYS A 19 -19.11 -12.36 18.09
CA LYS A 19 -18.64 -10.99 18.26
C LYS A 19 -17.47 -10.78 17.29
N ALA A 20 -17.58 -9.82 16.39
CA ALA A 20 -16.46 -9.37 15.58
C ALA A 20 -15.33 -9.02 16.54
N LYS A 21 -14.18 -9.69 16.41
CA LYS A 21 -12.98 -9.33 17.16
C LYS A 21 -12.52 -7.98 16.62
N HIS A 22 -12.79 -6.90 17.36
CA HIS A 22 -12.14 -5.62 17.11
C HIS A 22 -10.63 -5.83 17.25
N ALA A 23 -9.87 -5.30 16.26
CA ALA A 23 -8.42 -5.26 16.39
C ALA A 23 -8.06 -4.55 17.70
N PRO A 24 -7.11 -5.08 18.50
CA PRO A 24 -6.77 -4.45 19.78
C PRO A 24 -6.22 -3.05 19.52
N THR A 25 -6.75 -2.07 20.25
CA THR A 25 -6.26 -0.70 20.25
C THR A 25 -4.83 -0.68 20.80
N VAL A 26 -3.92 0.00 20.12
CA VAL A 26 -2.52 0.11 20.56
C VAL A 26 -2.38 1.35 21.45
N GLU A 27 -2.03 1.12 22.72
CA GLU A 27 -1.76 2.21 23.66
C GLU A 27 -0.37 2.79 23.39
N PRO A 28 -0.24 4.14 23.35
CA PRO A 28 1.05 4.77 23.15
C PRO A 28 2.03 4.44 24.27
N LEU A 29 3.28 4.17 23.88
CA LEU A 29 4.41 4.14 24.81
C LEU A 29 4.91 5.56 25.06
N GLN A 30 5.48 5.79 26.24
CA GLN A 30 5.98 7.11 26.59
C GLN A 30 7.28 7.46 25.88
N GLU A 31 7.45 8.71 25.52
CA GLU A 31 8.71 9.23 25.01
C GLU A 31 9.80 9.00 26.07
N GLY A 32 10.97 8.58 25.61
CA GLY A 32 12.10 8.21 26.48
C GLY A 32 12.15 6.74 26.85
N GLU A 33 11.10 5.95 26.62
CA GLU A 33 11.16 4.51 26.79
C GLU A 33 12.14 3.87 25.81
N GLU A 34 12.76 2.77 26.23
CA GLU A 34 13.66 1.98 25.40
C GLU A 34 13.02 0.65 25.02
N VAL A 35 13.24 0.22 23.78
CA VAL A 35 12.91 -1.12 23.30
C VAL A 35 14.20 -1.81 22.87
N THR A 36 14.24 -3.13 22.99
CA THR A 36 15.41 -3.94 22.60
C THR A 36 15.03 -4.86 21.45
N ASP A 37 15.78 -4.78 20.35
CA ASP A 37 15.57 -5.64 19.20
C ASP A 37 16.14 -7.06 19.40
N THR A 38 15.90 -7.93 18.42
CA THR A 38 16.34 -9.33 18.47
C THR A 38 17.87 -9.51 18.51
N THR A 39 18.61 -8.47 18.14
CA THR A 39 20.09 -8.48 18.19
C THR A 39 20.65 -7.96 19.49
N GLY A 40 19.79 -7.49 20.40
CA GLY A 40 20.19 -6.85 21.67
C GLY A 40 20.45 -5.35 21.56
N GLN A 41 20.29 -4.76 20.37
CA GLN A 41 20.40 -3.30 20.21
C GLN A 41 19.22 -2.61 20.88
N LYS A 42 19.51 -1.61 21.69
CA LYS A 42 18.49 -0.76 22.31
C LYS A 42 18.16 0.43 21.42
N TRP A 43 16.89 0.81 21.43
CA TRP A 43 16.35 1.95 20.70
C TRP A 43 15.51 2.80 21.63
N LYS A 44 15.79 4.09 21.66
CA LYS A 44 15.08 5.05 22.50
C LYS A 44 13.98 5.73 21.72
N LEU A 45 12.76 5.70 22.23
CA LEU A 45 11.61 6.41 21.65
C LEU A 45 11.75 7.90 21.89
N MET A 46 11.77 8.70 20.81
CA MET A 46 11.97 10.15 20.92
C MET A 46 10.65 10.90 20.82
N LYS A 47 10.02 10.87 19.67
CA LYS A 47 8.79 11.59 19.38
C LYS A 47 7.79 10.71 18.65
N LEU A 48 6.53 10.75 19.08
CA LEU A 48 5.43 10.12 18.34
C LEU A 48 5.15 10.94 17.08
N GLN A 49 5.40 10.35 15.91
CA GLN A 49 5.15 11.00 14.62
C GLN A 49 3.72 10.82 14.12
N SER A 50 3.16 9.62 14.31
CA SER A 50 1.85 9.30 13.80
C SER A 50 1.18 8.23 14.66
N GLN A 51 -0.14 8.33 14.77
CA GLN A 51 -0.97 7.41 15.52
C GLN A 51 -2.23 7.09 14.74
N SER A 52 -2.49 5.81 14.56
CA SER A 52 -3.79 5.30 14.12
C SER A 52 -4.37 4.36 15.18
N MET A 53 -5.54 3.82 14.91
CA MET A 53 -6.16 2.84 15.84
C MET A 53 -5.34 1.55 15.97
N THR A 54 -4.52 1.20 14.97
CA THR A 54 -3.84 -0.08 14.87
C THR A 54 -2.33 0.00 14.93
N GLU A 55 -1.74 1.19 14.73
CA GLU A 55 -0.28 1.34 14.71
C GLU A 55 0.17 2.71 15.18
N LEU A 56 1.40 2.75 15.69
CA LEU A 56 2.10 3.94 16.15
C LEU A 56 3.44 4.02 15.44
N ILE A 57 3.84 5.22 15.04
CA ILE A 57 5.16 5.48 14.46
C ILE A 57 5.89 6.52 15.31
N TYR A 58 7.08 6.15 15.77
CA TYR A 58 7.97 6.98 16.56
C TYR A 58 9.23 7.31 15.81
N GLU A 59 9.75 8.51 16.04
CA GLU A 59 11.17 8.78 15.83
C GLU A 59 11.96 8.07 16.92
N VAL A 60 13.03 7.37 16.54
CA VAL A 60 13.87 6.63 17.47
C VAL A 60 15.34 6.90 17.23
N SER A 61 16.14 6.77 18.29
CA SER A 61 17.58 6.87 18.22
C SER A 61 18.24 5.73 19.02
N ARG A 62 19.50 5.47 18.69
CA ARG A 62 20.34 4.66 19.58
C ARG A 62 20.59 5.43 20.88
N PRO A 63 20.71 4.77 22.05
CA PRO A 63 20.76 5.46 23.36
C PRO A 63 21.86 6.50 23.48
N ASN A 64 22.99 6.31 22.80
CA ASN A 64 24.15 7.19 22.85
C ASN A 64 24.20 8.24 21.73
N SER A 65 23.18 8.30 20.88
CA SER A 65 23.08 9.26 19.78
C SER A 65 22.07 10.34 20.12
N LYS A 66 22.40 11.58 19.80
CA LYS A 66 21.47 12.71 19.88
C LYS A 66 20.63 12.86 18.60
N GLU A 67 21.01 12.14 17.54
CA GLU A 67 20.35 12.21 16.25
C GLU A 67 19.30 11.11 16.12
N SER A 68 18.09 11.52 15.74
CA SER A 68 16.98 10.63 15.46
C SER A 68 16.91 10.34 13.95
N ASN A 69 17.70 9.36 13.49
CA ASN A 69 17.82 8.99 12.09
C ASN A 69 16.97 7.77 11.71
N HIS A 70 16.16 7.29 12.63
CA HIS A 70 15.37 6.07 12.46
C HIS A 70 13.93 6.29 12.90
N ILE A 71 13.06 5.46 12.36
CA ILE A 71 11.66 5.37 12.79
C ILE A 71 11.37 3.96 13.29
N LEU A 72 10.44 3.87 14.22
CA LEU A 72 9.93 2.62 14.77
C LEU A 72 8.43 2.56 14.56
N LYS A 73 7.98 1.48 13.93
CA LYS A 73 6.57 1.14 13.80
C LYS A 73 6.19 0.14 14.89
N LEU A 74 5.17 0.45 15.67
CA LEU A 74 4.68 -0.37 16.77
C LEU A 74 3.22 -0.75 16.52
N ALA A 75 2.88 -2.00 16.71
CA ALA A 75 1.51 -2.50 16.63
C ALA A 75 1.31 -3.72 17.51
N ALA A 76 0.06 -4.20 17.62
CA ALA A 76 -0.24 -5.41 18.36
C ALA A 76 0.56 -6.60 17.82
N LYS A 77 1.13 -7.40 18.71
CA LYS A 77 2.04 -8.51 18.42
C LYS A 77 1.54 -9.45 17.30
N ASP A 78 0.28 -9.83 17.37
CA ASP A 78 -0.33 -10.79 16.45
C ASP A 78 -1.19 -10.13 15.36
N GLY A 79 -1.05 -8.82 15.21
CA GLY A 79 -1.72 -8.05 14.16
C GLY A 79 -1.02 -8.15 12.81
N LYS A 80 -1.45 -7.31 11.88
CA LYS A 80 -0.92 -7.27 10.50
C LYS A 80 0.58 -6.93 10.42
N ILE A 81 1.14 -6.34 11.45
CA ILE A 81 2.59 -6.07 11.52
C ILE A 81 3.42 -7.36 11.48
N PHE A 82 2.88 -8.48 11.95
CA PHE A 82 3.54 -9.77 11.82
C PHE A 82 3.67 -10.20 10.34
N ASN A 83 2.64 -9.98 9.55
CA ASN A 83 2.69 -10.21 8.11
C ASN A 83 3.71 -9.29 7.42
N GLU A 84 3.78 -8.02 7.81
CA GLU A 84 4.79 -7.08 7.29
C GLU A 84 6.21 -7.53 7.64
N GLN A 85 6.45 -7.97 8.86
CA GLN A 85 7.75 -8.53 9.26
C GLN A 85 8.13 -9.74 8.40
N ASN A 86 7.21 -10.67 8.14
CA ASN A 86 7.44 -11.82 7.28
C ASN A 86 7.84 -11.42 5.86
N PHE A 87 7.14 -10.44 5.29
CA PHE A 87 7.49 -9.88 3.99
C PHE A 87 8.92 -9.32 3.98
N LEU A 88 9.25 -8.48 4.95
CA LEU A 88 10.56 -7.84 5.04
C LEU A 88 11.69 -8.86 5.16
N GLN A 89 11.49 -9.91 5.94
CA GLN A 89 12.47 -10.96 6.13
C GLN A 89 12.63 -11.91 4.93
N ARG A 90 11.56 -12.12 4.16
CA ARG A 90 11.57 -13.05 3.01
C ARG A 90 11.95 -12.37 1.70
N ALA A 91 11.39 -11.20 1.44
CA ALA A 91 11.47 -10.56 0.14
C ALA A 91 12.31 -9.27 0.12
N ALA A 92 12.54 -8.62 1.26
CA ALA A 92 13.15 -7.30 1.32
C ALA A 92 14.41 -7.24 2.19
N LYS A 93 15.18 -8.33 2.24
CA LYS A 93 16.49 -8.32 2.90
C LYS A 93 17.40 -7.30 2.22
N PRO A 94 18.13 -6.45 2.97
CA PRO A 94 19.01 -5.44 2.40
C PRO A 94 19.99 -5.98 1.35
N ALA A 95 20.59 -7.14 1.59
CA ALA A 95 21.51 -7.79 0.65
C ALA A 95 20.84 -8.16 -0.68
N SER A 96 19.58 -8.63 -0.64
CA SER A 96 18.82 -8.97 -1.83
C SER A 96 18.44 -7.73 -2.64
N VAL A 97 18.06 -6.65 -1.96
CA VAL A 97 17.75 -5.35 -2.57
C VAL A 97 18.99 -4.77 -3.25
N GLU A 98 20.13 -4.75 -2.57
CA GLU A 98 21.41 -4.27 -3.13
C GLU A 98 21.85 -5.06 -4.37
N LYS A 99 21.69 -6.38 -4.32
CA LYS A 99 21.99 -7.25 -5.46
C LYS A 99 21.11 -6.90 -6.67
N TRP A 100 19.82 -6.69 -6.46
CA TRP A 100 18.88 -6.29 -7.51
C TRP A 100 19.27 -4.92 -8.12
N ILE A 101 19.57 -3.94 -7.27
CA ILE A 101 20.02 -2.61 -7.70
C ILE A 101 21.24 -2.71 -8.61
N ARG A 102 22.25 -3.49 -8.22
CA ARG A 102 23.46 -3.70 -9.04
C ARG A 102 23.16 -4.41 -10.35
N GLN A 103 22.37 -5.49 -10.31
CA GLN A 103 22.03 -6.27 -11.51
C GLN A 103 21.22 -5.48 -12.53
N ASN A 104 20.36 -4.57 -12.08
CA ASN A 104 19.51 -3.75 -12.92
C ASN A 104 20.08 -2.36 -13.19
N LYS A 105 21.33 -2.10 -12.77
CA LYS A 105 22.02 -0.82 -12.94
C LYS A 105 21.19 0.38 -12.49
N MET A 106 20.56 0.25 -11.33
CA MET A 106 19.74 1.28 -10.72
C MET A 106 20.57 2.11 -9.74
N ASP A 107 20.17 3.37 -9.55
CA ASP A 107 20.75 4.22 -8.51
C ASP A 107 20.12 3.98 -7.16
N PHE A 108 18.83 3.69 -7.18
CA PHE A 108 18.01 3.63 -5.98
C PHE A 108 16.77 2.75 -6.20
N LEU A 109 16.36 2.04 -5.16
CA LEU A 109 15.09 1.30 -5.12
C LEU A 109 14.39 1.58 -3.79
N GLY A 110 13.17 2.09 -3.85
CA GLY A 110 12.40 2.54 -2.69
C GLY A 110 11.77 1.41 -1.88
N ILE A 111 12.58 0.47 -1.44
CA ILE A 111 12.18 -0.60 -0.50
C ILE A 111 12.63 -0.21 0.90
N PRO A 112 11.76 -0.27 1.93
CA PRO A 112 12.18 -0.03 3.31
C PRO A 112 13.23 -1.04 3.75
N SER A 113 14.32 -0.55 4.35
CA SER A 113 15.34 -1.41 4.94
C SER A 113 15.04 -1.61 6.43
N CYS A 114 14.57 -2.81 6.80
CA CYS A 114 14.31 -3.15 8.19
C CYS A 114 15.64 -3.45 8.90
N VAL A 115 16.10 -2.52 9.75
CA VAL A 115 17.37 -2.62 10.46
C VAL A 115 17.25 -3.20 11.86
N GLY A 116 16.03 -3.38 12.35
CA GLY A 116 15.75 -3.99 13.64
C GLY A 116 14.28 -4.37 13.76
N PHE A 117 14.00 -5.37 14.54
CA PHE A 117 12.64 -5.79 14.87
C PHE A 117 12.64 -6.55 16.19
N GLY A 118 11.48 -6.66 16.82
CA GLY A 118 11.34 -7.42 18.05
C GLY A 118 9.95 -7.34 18.66
N LEU A 119 9.85 -7.88 19.85
CA LEU A 119 8.67 -7.84 20.69
C LEU A 119 8.91 -6.94 21.89
N HIS A 120 7.87 -6.26 22.35
CA HIS A 120 7.92 -5.42 23.53
C HIS A 120 6.74 -5.73 24.45
N ALA A 121 7.02 -5.90 25.76
CA ALA A 121 6.02 -6.13 26.81
C ALA A 121 5.03 -7.28 26.48
N ASP A 122 5.47 -8.30 25.78
CA ASP A 122 4.70 -9.49 25.37
C ASP A 122 3.42 -9.19 24.54
N SER A 123 3.11 -7.91 24.32
CA SER A 123 1.87 -7.47 23.66
C SER A 123 2.12 -6.76 22.33
N TYR A 124 3.32 -6.24 22.14
CA TYR A 124 3.67 -5.40 20.99
C TYR A 124 4.74 -6.05 20.12
N ARG A 125 4.66 -5.75 18.85
CA ARG A 125 5.71 -6.00 17.85
C ARG A 125 6.15 -4.69 17.24
N PHE A 126 7.45 -4.55 16.99
CA PHE A 126 7.99 -3.35 16.36
C PHE A 126 8.95 -3.66 15.22
N LEU A 127 9.00 -2.74 14.29
CA LEU A 127 9.91 -2.73 13.14
C LEU A 127 10.65 -1.39 13.13
N ILE A 128 11.95 -1.42 12.80
CA ILE A 128 12.79 -0.22 12.76
C ILE A 128 13.35 -0.03 11.37
N PHE A 129 13.25 1.19 10.87
CA PHE A 129 13.73 1.62 9.56
C PHE A 129 14.55 2.90 9.67
N PRO A 130 15.52 3.14 8.77
CA PRO A 130 16.04 4.48 8.58
C PRO A 130 14.92 5.45 8.23
N SER A 131 15.07 6.72 8.56
CA SER A 131 14.10 7.75 8.18
C SER A 131 13.92 7.80 6.66
N MET A 132 12.67 7.81 6.20
CA MET A 132 12.29 7.77 4.78
C MET A 132 11.56 9.04 4.34
N GLY A 133 11.59 10.09 5.16
CA GLY A 133 10.88 11.34 4.88
C GLY A 133 9.44 11.33 5.36
N GLN A 134 8.56 11.95 4.59
CA GLN A 134 7.13 12.10 4.92
C GLN A 134 6.26 11.31 3.96
N SER A 135 5.06 10.93 4.41
CA SER A 135 4.10 10.32 3.50
C SER A 135 3.64 11.31 2.43
N LEU A 136 3.35 10.81 1.25
CA LEU A 136 2.77 11.61 0.17
C LEU A 136 1.44 12.23 0.62
N HIS A 137 0.64 11.50 1.37
CA HIS A 137 -0.61 12.00 1.95
C HIS A 137 -0.37 13.23 2.82
N SER A 138 0.60 13.17 3.73
CA SER A 138 0.95 14.31 4.61
C SER A 138 1.42 15.52 3.82
N VAL A 139 2.25 15.33 2.80
CA VAL A 139 2.77 16.41 1.96
C VAL A 139 1.64 17.08 1.17
N THR A 140 0.76 16.29 0.54
CA THR A 140 -0.37 16.84 -0.25
C THR A 140 -1.42 17.52 0.60
N GLU A 141 -1.67 17.06 1.82
CA GLU A 141 -2.56 17.75 2.76
C GLU A 141 -2.02 19.12 3.18
N GLN A 142 -0.73 19.23 3.43
CA GLN A 142 -0.09 20.49 3.83
C GLN A 142 -0.18 21.55 2.74
N GLU A 143 0.06 21.17 1.50
CA GLU A 143 0.04 22.09 0.36
C GLU A 143 -1.37 22.32 -0.19
N ASN A 144 -2.32 21.44 0.13
CA ASN A 144 -3.71 21.47 -0.37
C ASN A 144 -3.81 21.63 -1.90
N GLU A 145 -2.86 21.05 -2.62
CA GLU A 145 -2.74 21.12 -4.07
C GLU A 145 -2.77 19.74 -4.71
N LEU A 146 -3.24 19.70 -5.96
CA LEU A 146 -3.15 18.54 -6.81
C LEU A 146 -1.72 18.40 -7.37
N LEU A 147 -1.29 17.18 -7.56
CA LEU A 147 0.01 16.92 -8.15
C LEU A 147 0.01 17.20 -9.66
N SER A 148 1.08 17.83 -10.15
CA SER A 148 1.27 18.02 -11.57
C SER A 148 1.45 16.68 -12.29
N GLU A 149 1.19 16.64 -13.59
CA GLU A 149 1.43 15.44 -14.40
C GLU A 149 2.88 14.95 -14.30
N LYS A 150 3.86 15.86 -14.33
CA LYS A 150 5.28 15.51 -14.17
C LYS A 150 5.54 14.76 -12.88
N VAL A 151 5.03 15.24 -11.76
CA VAL A 151 5.21 14.61 -10.45
C VAL A 151 4.56 13.24 -10.41
N VAL A 152 3.34 13.11 -10.92
CA VAL A 152 2.62 11.83 -10.94
C VAL A 152 3.36 10.79 -11.78
N LEU A 153 3.85 11.18 -12.96
CA LEU A 153 4.62 10.29 -13.84
C LEU A 153 5.93 9.85 -13.19
N GLN A 154 6.62 10.75 -12.52
CA GLN A 154 7.86 10.45 -11.81
C GLN A 154 7.61 9.49 -10.62
N LEU A 155 6.59 9.74 -9.83
CA LEU A 155 6.17 8.85 -8.74
C LEU A 155 5.82 7.46 -9.27
N ALA A 156 5.01 7.39 -10.32
CA ALA A 156 4.58 6.12 -10.90
C ALA A 156 5.76 5.28 -11.40
N CYS A 157 6.73 5.89 -12.06
CA CYS A 157 7.95 5.19 -12.50
C CYS A 157 8.72 4.60 -11.33
N ARG A 158 8.91 5.37 -10.26
CA ARG A 158 9.62 4.90 -9.05
C ARG A 158 8.87 3.77 -8.35
N ILE A 159 7.55 3.86 -8.28
CA ILE A 159 6.72 2.80 -7.68
C ILE A 159 6.72 1.54 -8.55
N LEU A 160 6.69 1.67 -9.89
CA LEU A 160 6.81 0.53 -10.80
C LEU A 160 8.12 -0.23 -10.60
N ASP A 161 9.24 0.46 -10.36
CA ASP A 161 10.51 -0.19 -10.04
C ASP A 161 10.39 -1.08 -8.78
N VAL A 162 9.74 -0.57 -7.75
CA VAL A 162 9.50 -1.32 -6.51
C VAL A 162 8.58 -2.52 -6.76
N LEU A 163 7.50 -2.31 -7.49
CA LEU A 163 6.54 -3.38 -7.80
C LEU A 163 7.18 -4.50 -8.60
N GLN A 164 8.00 -4.18 -9.59
CA GLN A 164 8.74 -5.19 -10.35
C GLN A 164 9.64 -6.02 -9.44
N TYR A 165 10.33 -5.40 -8.50
CA TYR A 165 11.15 -6.09 -7.51
C TYR A 165 10.33 -7.02 -6.62
N ILE A 166 9.29 -6.53 -5.94
CA ILE A 166 8.51 -7.35 -5.02
C ILE A 166 7.76 -8.46 -5.73
N HIS A 167 7.22 -8.20 -6.93
CA HIS A 167 6.55 -9.20 -7.74
C HIS A 167 7.53 -10.32 -8.18
N SER A 168 8.77 -9.96 -8.50
CA SER A 168 9.84 -10.94 -8.80
C SER A 168 10.25 -11.78 -7.58
N ASN A 169 9.95 -11.32 -6.38
CA ASN A 169 10.19 -12.01 -5.13
C ASN A 169 8.90 -12.63 -4.54
N GLU A 170 7.94 -12.95 -5.40
CA GLU A 170 6.73 -13.70 -5.07
C GLU A 170 5.64 -12.94 -4.30
N TYR A 171 5.80 -11.63 -4.07
CA TYR A 171 4.86 -10.83 -3.27
C TYR A 171 4.19 -9.73 -4.08
N VAL A 172 2.99 -9.35 -3.64
CA VAL A 172 2.29 -8.13 -4.01
C VAL A 172 2.08 -7.27 -2.78
N HIS A 173 1.93 -5.96 -2.98
CA HIS A 173 1.73 -5.00 -1.89
C HIS A 173 0.29 -5.04 -1.35
N ALA A 174 -0.68 -4.99 -2.27
CA ALA A 174 -2.13 -5.09 -2.04
C ALA A 174 -2.80 -3.91 -1.33
N ASP A 175 -2.08 -2.80 -1.07
CA ASP A 175 -2.70 -1.59 -0.49
C ASP A 175 -1.96 -0.31 -0.90
N ILE A 176 -1.80 -0.06 -2.18
CA ILE A 176 -1.12 1.13 -2.69
C ILE A 176 -2.02 2.35 -2.52
N SER A 177 -1.53 3.34 -1.78
CA SER A 177 -2.17 4.64 -1.55
C SER A 177 -1.12 5.68 -1.15
N ALA A 178 -1.51 6.95 -1.12
CA ALA A 178 -0.61 8.04 -0.72
C ALA A 178 -0.07 7.90 0.72
N GLU A 179 -0.78 7.20 1.59
CA GLU A 179 -0.35 6.93 2.96
C GLU A 179 0.83 5.94 3.02
N ASN A 180 0.97 5.08 2.02
CA ASN A 180 2.01 4.06 1.92
C ASN A 180 3.15 4.45 0.97
N ILE A 181 3.23 5.72 0.61
CA ILE A 181 4.32 6.28 -0.20
C ILE A 181 5.01 7.35 0.62
N TYR A 182 6.32 7.20 0.83
CA TYR A 182 7.13 8.17 1.55
C TYR A 182 8.12 8.83 0.61
N ILE A 183 8.35 10.12 0.82
CA ILE A 183 9.24 10.93 -0.02
C ILE A 183 10.23 11.65 0.88
N THR A 184 11.52 11.47 0.57
CA THR A 184 12.57 12.33 1.11
C THR A 184 12.66 13.58 0.25
N GLN A 185 12.80 14.74 0.87
CA GLN A 185 13.04 15.99 0.15
C GLN A 185 14.53 16.34 0.20
N GLY A 186 15.02 16.99 -0.84
CA GLY A 186 16.43 17.38 -0.95
C GLY A 186 16.87 17.45 -2.41
N GLN A 187 18.19 17.46 -2.64
CA GLN A 187 18.76 17.52 -4.00
C GLN A 187 18.36 16.32 -4.87
N LYS A 188 18.17 15.16 -4.26
CA LYS A 188 17.60 13.96 -4.89
C LYS A 188 16.40 13.51 -4.07
N SER A 189 15.23 13.58 -4.67
CA SER A 189 14.03 13.04 -4.06
C SER A 189 14.03 11.51 -4.18
N GLN A 190 13.85 10.82 -3.06
CA GLN A 190 13.74 9.37 -3.02
C GLN A 190 12.31 8.99 -2.67
N VAL A 191 11.73 8.09 -3.45
CA VAL A 191 10.37 7.60 -3.29
C VAL A 191 10.41 6.18 -2.77
N TYR A 192 9.76 5.95 -1.62
CA TYR A 192 9.63 4.63 -0.99
C TYR A 192 8.19 4.16 -1.04
N LEU A 193 7.98 2.90 -1.39
CA LEU A 193 6.73 2.21 -1.16
C LEU A 193 6.85 1.44 0.16
N VAL A 194 6.00 1.78 1.11
CA VAL A 194 6.03 1.26 2.49
C VAL A 194 4.69 0.60 2.85
N GLY A 195 4.54 0.15 4.10
CA GLY A 195 3.27 -0.33 4.61
C GLY A 195 2.86 -1.69 4.04
N TYR A 196 3.66 -2.71 4.23
CA TYR A 196 3.45 -4.07 3.72
C TYR A 196 2.57 -4.96 4.62
N CYS A 197 1.66 -4.35 5.37
CA CYS A 197 0.74 -5.08 6.25
C CYS A 197 -0.20 -6.03 5.48
N HIS A 198 -0.57 -5.67 4.26
CA HIS A 198 -1.42 -6.47 3.39
C HIS A 198 -0.64 -7.30 2.37
N ALA A 199 0.69 -7.27 2.41
CA ALA A 199 1.52 -8.00 1.46
C ALA A 199 1.11 -9.48 1.40
N PHE A 200 1.04 -10.00 0.19
CA PHE A 200 0.56 -11.35 -0.07
C PHE A 200 1.52 -12.09 -1.00
N ARG A 201 1.84 -13.32 -0.64
CA ARG A 201 2.68 -14.20 -1.46
C ARG A 201 1.83 -14.82 -2.56
N TYR A 202 1.71 -14.14 -3.69
CA TYR A 202 0.85 -14.52 -4.81
C TYR A 202 1.42 -15.65 -5.68
N CYS A 203 2.71 -15.91 -5.60
CA CYS A 203 3.41 -16.83 -6.49
C CYS A 203 4.45 -17.68 -5.72
N PRO A 204 4.02 -18.49 -4.73
CA PRO A 204 4.93 -19.28 -3.91
C PRO A 204 5.61 -20.34 -4.75
N GLY A 205 6.96 -20.37 -4.72
CA GLY A 205 7.75 -21.34 -5.48
C GLY A 205 7.60 -21.21 -6.99
N GLY A 206 7.25 -20.02 -7.50
CA GLY A 206 7.05 -19.77 -8.91
C GLY A 206 5.67 -20.18 -9.44
N GLN A 207 4.78 -20.66 -8.57
CA GLN A 207 3.43 -21.08 -8.94
C GLN A 207 2.41 -20.03 -8.52
N HIS A 208 1.80 -19.36 -9.50
CA HIS A 208 0.75 -18.35 -9.25
C HIS A 208 -0.47 -19.00 -8.60
N VAL A 209 -1.03 -18.32 -7.58
CA VAL A 209 -2.28 -18.76 -6.95
C VAL A 209 -3.45 -18.71 -7.95
N GLU A 210 -4.44 -19.57 -7.76
CA GLU A 210 -5.63 -19.59 -8.59
C GLU A 210 -6.58 -18.43 -8.29
N TYR A 211 -7.24 -17.94 -9.34
CA TYR A 211 -8.33 -16.98 -9.18
C TYR A 211 -9.53 -17.66 -8.51
N ARG A 212 -9.92 -17.15 -7.33
CA ARG A 212 -11.06 -17.68 -6.61
C ARG A 212 -11.76 -16.56 -5.83
N GLU A 213 -12.95 -16.18 -6.25
CA GLU A 213 -13.77 -15.19 -5.56
C GLU A 213 -14.18 -15.71 -4.17
N ALA A 214 -14.36 -14.80 -3.22
CA ALA A 214 -14.73 -15.08 -1.84
C ALA A 214 -13.77 -16.02 -1.09
N SER A 215 -12.56 -16.23 -1.58
CA SER A 215 -11.52 -17.00 -0.88
C SER A 215 -10.83 -16.20 0.23
N ARG A 216 -10.97 -14.88 0.19
CA ARG A 216 -10.48 -13.92 1.18
C ARG A 216 -11.59 -12.96 1.55
N THR A 217 -11.37 -12.17 2.62
CA THR A 217 -12.30 -11.10 3.02
C THR A 217 -12.48 -10.10 1.87
N PRO A 218 -13.70 -9.86 1.39
CA PRO A 218 -13.96 -8.85 0.37
C PRO A 218 -13.59 -7.44 0.86
N HIS A 219 -13.24 -6.55 -0.09
CA HIS A 219 -12.99 -5.13 0.14
C HIS A 219 -11.79 -4.83 1.07
N GLU A 220 -10.84 -5.75 1.20
CA GLU A 220 -9.62 -5.52 1.99
C GLU A 220 -8.71 -4.45 1.37
N GLY A 221 -8.28 -3.51 2.20
CA GLY A 221 -7.41 -2.40 1.84
C GLY A 221 -8.15 -1.06 1.83
N THR A 222 -7.57 -0.08 1.14
CA THR A 222 -8.17 1.26 0.98
C THR A 222 -9.22 1.20 -0.14
N VAL A 223 -10.49 1.19 0.23
CA VAL A 223 -11.63 0.90 -0.68
C VAL A 223 -11.61 1.74 -1.95
N GLU A 224 -11.22 3.01 -1.88
CA GLU A 224 -11.17 3.89 -3.05
C GLU A 224 -10.17 3.40 -4.11
N PHE A 225 -9.06 2.77 -3.70
CA PHE A 225 -7.93 2.45 -4.60
C PHE A 225 -7.72 0.95 -4.85
N ILE A 226 -8.32 0.07 -4.07
CA ILE A 226 -8.16 -1.39 -4.28
C ILE A 226 -8.74 -1.83 -5.64
N SER A 227 -8.21 -2.93 -6.15
CA SER A 227 -8.68 -3.51 -7.40
C SER A 227 -10.06 -4.15 -7.27
N LEU A 228 -10.73 -4.37 -8.39
CA LEU A 228 -11.98 -5.12 -8.43
C LEU A 228 -11.84 -6.54 -7.87
N ASP A 229 -10.69 -7.19 -8.09
CA ASP A 229 -10.41 -8.51 -7.52
C ASP A 229 -10.49 -8.50 -5.98
N ALA A 230 -9.96 -7.45 -5.34
CA ALA A 230 -10.03 -7.29 -3.89
C ALA A 230 -11.48 -7.09 -3.41
N HIS A 231 -12.30 -6.36 -4.14
CA HIS A 231 -13.72 -6.23 -3.84
C HIS A 231 -14.45 -7.57 -3.87
N LYS A 232 -14.08 -8.45 -4.79
CA LYS A 232 -14.66 -9.79 -4.95
C LYS A 232 -14.09 -10.82 -3.97
N GLY A 233 -13.12 -10.44 -3.14
CA GLY A 233 -12.46 -11.36 -2.22
C GLY A 233 -11.60 -12.40 -2.91
N ALA A 234 -11.10 -12.12 -4.11
CA ALA A 234 -10.05 -12.90 -4.74
C ALA A 234 -8.69 -12.50 -4.18
N ALA A 235 -7.72 -13.43 -4.18
CA ALA A 235 -6.37 -13.12 -3.76
C ALA A 235 -5.75 -12.04 -4.66
N PRO A 236 -5.03 -11.06 -4.09
CA PRO A 236 -4.39 -10.04 -4.89
C PRO A 236 -3.28 -10.64 -5.77
N SER A 237 -3.05 -10.02 -6.91
CA SER A 237 -2.06 -10.41 -7.90
C SER A 237 -1.30 -9.19 -8.41
N ARG A 238 -0.38 -9.39 -9.36
CA ARG A 238 0.38 -8.30 -9.98
C ARG A 238 -0.54 -7.22 -10.58
N ARG A 239 -1.60 -7.63 -11.29
CA ARG A 239 -2.55 -6.66 -11.86
C ARG A 239 -3.25 -5.81 -10.80
N SER A 240 -3.51 -6.36 -9.62
CA SER A 240 -4.14 -5.61 -8.53
C SER A 240 -3.32 -4.39 -8.14
N ASP A 241 -2.00 -4.55 -7.96
CA ASP A 241 -1.10 -3.45 -7.63
C ASP A 241 -1.04 -2.40 -8.74
N LEU A 242 -0.95 -2.84 -9.99
CA LEU A 242 -0.87 -1.93 -11.14
C LEU A 242 -2.15 -1.15 -11.36
N GLN A 243 -3.31 -1.77 -11.17
CA GLN A 243 -4.60 -1.10 -11.24
C GLN A 243 -4.78 -0.09 -10.11
N SER A 244 -4.40 -0.46 -8.88
CA SER A 244 -4.41 0.45 -7.74
C SER A 244 -3.52 1.67 -7.97
N LEU A 245 -2.34 1.47 -8.53
CA LEU A 245 -1.46 2.58 -8.90
C LEU A 245 -2.13 3.50 -9.93
N GLY A 246 -2.84 2.95 -10.90
CA GLY A 246 -3.59 3.72 -11.90
C GLY A 246 -4.67 4.60 -11.27
N TYR A 247 -5.44 4.06 -10.33
CA TYR A 247 -6.44 4.83 -9.60
C TYR A 247 -5.80 5.94 -8.75
N CYS A 248 -4.67 5.65 -8.12
CA CYS A 248 -3.91 6.65 -7.36
C CYS A 248 -3.41 7.79 -8.27
N MET A 249 -2.85 7.46 -9.44
CA MET A 249 -2.37 8.45 -10.41
C MET A 249 -3.48 9.43 -10.79
N LEU A 250 -4.67 8.89 -11.12
CA LEU A 250 -5.84 9.72 -11.45
C LEU A 250 -6.24 10.62 -10.29
N HIS A 251 -6.35 10.06 -9.10
CA HIS A 251 -6.74 10.81 -7.90
C HIS A 251 -5.73 11.90 -7.54
N TRP A 252 -4.43 11.59 -7.60
CA TRP A 252 -3.39 12.57 -7.29
C TRP A 252 -3.38 13.75 -8.25
N HIS A 253 -3.66 13.50 -9.53
CA HIS A 253 -3.62 14.54 -10.56
C HIS A 253 -4.93 15.31 -10.71
N THR A 254 -6.06 14.64 -10.61
CA THR A 254 -7.38 15.22 -10.86
C THR A 254 -8.19 15.52 -9.59
N GLY A 255 -7.84 14.92 -8.48
CA GLY A 255 -8.51 15.06 -7.18
C GLY A 255 -9.79 14.27 -7.03
N THR A 256 -10.16 13.46 -8.03
CA THR A 256 -11.42 12.72 -8.00
C THR A 256 -11.34 11.39 -8.73
N LEU A 257 -12.20 10.47 -8.31
CA LEU A 257 -12.57 9.24 -9.02
C LEU A 257 -14.10 9.16 -9.04
N PRO A 258 -14.71 8.43 -9.99
CA PRO A 258 -16.17 8.36 -10.10
C PRO A 258 -16.87 7.88 -8.82
N TRP A 259 -16.18 7.14 -7.97
CA TRP A 259 -16.68 6.55 -6.74
C TRP A 259 -16.20 7.23 -5.45
N THR A 260 -15.50 8.36 -5.54
CA THR A 260 -14.92 9.05 -4.37
C THR A 260 -15.97 9.37 -3.30
N GLU A 261 -17.17 9.79 -3.71
CA GLU A 261 -18.25 10.16 -2.79
C GLU A 261 -19.10 8.99 -2.31
N LEU A 262 -18.86 7.78 -2.83
CA LEU A 262 -19.60 6.59 -2.41
C LEU A 262 -19.04 6.03 -1.11
N THR A 263 -19.93 5.70 -0.18
CA THR A 263 -19.56 5.19 1.15
C THR A 263 -19.67 3.68 1.28
N GLN A 264 -20.45 3.03 0.42
CA GLN A 264 -20.65 1.58 0.47
C GLN A 264 -19.67 0.86 -0.45
N PRO A 265 -18.85 -0.08 0.07
CA PRO A 265 -17.87 -0.79 -0.75
C PRO A 265 -18.44 -1.51 -1.97
N ASP A 266 -19.64 -2.09 -1.86
CA ASP A 266 -20.31 -2.75 -2.98
C ASP A 266 -20.66 -1.79 -4.11
N GLN A 267 -21.05 -0.56 -3.79
CA GLN A 267 -21.33 0.49 -4.77
C GLN A 267 -20.04 0.95 -5.46
N VAL A 268 -18.95 1.06 -4.72
CA VAL A 268 -17.62 1.36 -5.27
C VAL A 268 -17.21 0.26 -6.24
N ALA A 269 -17.37 -1.00 -5.88
CA ALA A 269 -17.07 -2.15 -6.74
C ALA A 269 -17.88 -2.12 -8.05
N THR A 270 -19.17 -1.79 -7.98
CA THR A 270 -20.05 -1.68 -9.14
C THR A 270 -19.56 -0.61 -10.12
N GLU A 271 -19.17 0.57 -9.61
CA GLU A 271 -18.64 1.64 -10.43
C GLU A 271 -17.26 1.28 -11.02
N LYS A 272 -16.37 0.65 -10.25
CA LYS A 272 -15.09 0.17 -10.78
C LYS A 272 -15.28 -0.84 -11.92
N HIS A 273 -16.23 -1.76 -11.77
CA HIS A 273 -16.54 -2.74 -12.81
C HIS A 273 -17.00 -2.06 -14.10
N ARG A 274 -17.89 -1.08 -14.00
CA ARG A 274 -18.38 -0.31 -15.13
C ARG A 274 -17.25 0.41 -15.89
N TYR A 275 -16.35 1.08 -15.17
CA TYR A 275 -15.27 1.85 -15.78
C TYR A 275 -14.06 1.00 -16.19
N MET A 276 -13.92 -0.21 -15.71
CA MET A 276 -12.85 -1.11 -16.14
C MET A 276 -12.95 -1.44 -17.64
N GLU A 277 -14.15 -1.56 -18.16
CA GLU A 277 -14.41 -1.83 -19.59
C GLU A 277 -14.40 -0.57 -20.45
N ASP A 278 -14.41 0.61 -19.83
CA ASP A 278 -14.45 1.90 -20.51
C ASP A 278 -13.49 2.90 -19.89
N VAL A 279 -12.19 2.73 -20.20
CA VAL A 279 -11.11 3.60 -19.72
C VAL A 279 -11.30 5.04 -20.20
N GLU A 280 -11.81 5.25 -21.39
CA GLU A 280 -12.05 6.61 -21.92
C GLU A 280 -13.11 7.35 -21.10
N ALA A 281 -14.16 6.68 -20.68
CA ALA A 281 -15.18 7.26 -19.79
C ALA A 281 -14.59 7.57 -18.40
N LEU A 282 -13.73 6.70 -17.87
CA LEU A 282 -13.03 6.94 -16.60
C LEU A 282 -12.18 8.21 -16.69
N LEU A 283 -11.38 8.32 -17.71
CA LEU A 283 -10.52 9.49 -17.94
C LEU A 283 -11.32 10.77 -18.15
N SER A 284 -12.37 10.72 -18.95
CA SER A 284 -13.25 11.88 -19.19
C SER A 284 -13.90 12.36 -17.89
N HIS A 285 -14.35 11.44 -17.05
CA HIS A 285 -14.93 11.79 -15.75
C HIS A 285 -13.91 12.49 -14.85
N CYS A 286 -12.71 11.94 -14.74
CA CYS A 286 -11.68 12.46 -13.82
C CYS A 286 -11.08 13.78 -14.31
N PHE A 287 -10.75 13.88 -15.61
CA PHE A 287 -10.14 15.09 -16.18
C PHE A 287 -11.16 16.22 -16.39
N GLY A 288 -12.44 15.91 -16.56
CA GLY A 288 -13.47 16.91 -16.78
C GLY A 288 -13.20 17.74 -18.04
N LYS A 289 -13.01 19.04 -17.87
CA LYS A 289 -12.72 19.97 -18.98
C LYS A 289 -11.23 20.03 -19.33
N LYS A 290 -10.36 19.46 -18.51
CA LYS A 290 -8.92 19.42 -18.79
C LYS A 290 -8.60 18.42 -19.89
N LYS A 291 -7.54 18.67 -20.63
CA LYS A 291 -7.06 17.75 -21.64
C LYS A 291 -6.59 16.43 -20.99
N VAL A 292 -7.12 15.31 -21.48
CA VAL A 292 -6.72 13.99 -21.01
C VAL A 292 -5.27 13.70 -21.39
N SER A 293 -4.48 13.24 -20.41
CA SER A 293 -3.12 12.79 -20.64
C SER A 293 -3.09 11.48 -21.41
N SER A 294 -2.35 11.47 -22.52
CA SER A 294 -2.14 10.25 -23.31
C SER A 294 -1.37 9.18 -22.53
N ALA A 295 -0.47 9.60 -21.64
CA ALA A 295 0.29 8.69 -20.76
C ALA A 295 -0.65 7.93 -19.81
N PHE A 296 -1.61 8.61 -19.22
CA PHE A 296 -2.62 8.00 -18.35
C PHE A 296 -3.52 7.04 -19.13
N HIS A 297 -3.93 7.44 -20.32
CA HIS A 297 -4.72 6.58 -21.18
C HIS A 297 -4.00 5.28 -21.54
N THR A 298 -2.75 5.38 -21.96
CA THR A 298 -1.91 4.22 -22.32
C THR A 298 -1.70 3.29 -21.13
N TYR A 299 -1.34 3.84 -19.98
CA TYR A 299 -1.13 3.07 -18.76
C TYR A 299 -2.38 2.33 -18.31
N LEU A 300 -3.50 3.04 -18.18
CA LEU A 300 -4.76 2.47 -17.70
C LEU A 300 -5.30 1.40 -18.66
N THR A 301 -5.24 1.66 -19.96
CA THR A 301 -5.65 0.66 -20.95
C THR A 301 -4.86 -0.63 -20.81
N ALA A 302 -3.55 -0.53 -20.63
CA ALA A 302 -2.68 -1.69 -20.46
C ALA A 302 -3.00 -2.48 -19.19
N VAL A 303 -3.15 -1.80 -18.04
CA VAL A 303 -3.33 -2.51 -16.76
C VAL A 303 -4.74 -3.02 -16.53
N MET A 304 -5.77 -2.36 -17.11
CA MET A 304 -7.16 -2.79 -16.99
C MET A 304 -7.47 -4.01 -17.87
N THR A 305 -6.66 -4.31 -18.87
CA THR A 305 -6.81 -5.47 -19.75
C THR A 305 -5.94 -6.66 -19.37
N LEU A 306 -5.12 -6.54 -18.32
CA LEU A 306 -4.29 -7.65 -17.82
C LEU A 306 -5.17 -8.81 -17.34
N GLN A 307 -4.77 -10.04 -17.70
CA GLN A 307 -5.33 -11.25 -17.11
C GLN A 307 -4.83 -11.43 -15.68
N TYR A 308 -5.56 -12.18 -14.87
CA TYR A 308 -5.26 -12.36 -13.44
C TYR A 308 -3.84 -12.87 -13.17
N SER A 309 -3.40 -13.86 -13.91
CA SER A 309 -2.07 -14.48 -13.74
C SER A 309 -1.02 -14.00 -14.75
N GLU A 310 -1.38 -13.01 -15.59
CA GLU A 310 -0.48 -12.47 -16.61
C GLU A 310 0.68 -11.72 -15.97
N GLN A 311 1.88 -11.93 -16.52
CA GLN A 311 3.04 -11.13 -16.16
C GLN A 311 2.99 -9.80 -16.89
N PRO A 312 2.94 -8.66 -16.16
CA PRO A 312 2.95 -7.34 -16.80
C PRO A 312 4.27 -7.06 -17.51
N ASP A 313 4.21 -6.29 -18.57
CA ASP A 313 5.40 -5.73 -19.21
C ASP A 313 5.80 -4.42 -18.50
N TYR A 314 6.55 -4.54 -17.41
CA TYR A 314 6.99 -3.39 -16.60
C TYR A 314 7.84 -2.43 -17.39
N SER A 315 8.68 -2.94 -18.28
CA SER A 315 9.54 -2.12 -19.14
C SER A 315 8.72 -1.22 -20.08
N ALA A 316 7.70 -1.78 -20.72
CA ALA A 316 6.81 -1.01 -21.59
C ALA A 316 6.00 0.04 -20.81
N LEU A 317 5.47 -0.32 -19.65
CA LEU A 317 4.74 0.61 -18.79
C LEU A 317 5.63 1.77 -18.34
N LYS A 318 6.81 1.46 -17.85
CA LYS A 318 7.79 2.47 -17.39
C LYS A 318 8.27 3.36 -18.54
N THR A 319 8.58 2.80 -19.70
CA THR A 319 8.99 3.54 -20.89
C THR A 319 7.90 4.52 -21.32
N GLY A 320 6.65 4.09 -21.37
CA GLY A 320 5.53 4.96 -21.71
C GLY A 320 5.39 6.17 -20.80
N LEU A 321 5.55 5.96 -19.49
CA LEU A 321 5.49 7.03 -18.50
C LEU A 321 6.72 7.94 -18.54
N SER A 322 7.91 7.37 -18.63
CA SER A 322 9.17 8.15 -18.66
C SER A 322 9.33 8.97 -19.94
N ASP A 323 8.92 8.44 -21.08
CA ASP A 323 8.92 9.20 -22.34
C ASP A 323 7.94 10.39 -22.29
N ALA A 324 6.77 10.19 -21.71
CA ALA A 324 5.82 11.27 -21.49
C ALA A 324 6.39 12.33 -20.53
N LEU A 325 7.09 11.91 -19.49
CA LEU A 325 7.78 12.81 -18.56
C LEU A 325 8.82 13.66 -19.26
N LEU A 326 9.64 13.06 -20.14
CA LEU A 326 10.63 13.78 -20.94
C LEU A 326 9.99 14.81 -21.88
N LYS A 327 8.86 14.47 -22.52
CA LYS A 327 8.11 15.40 -23.39
C LYS A 327 7.57 16.61 -22.63
N LEU A 328 7.29 16.46 -21.34
CA LEU A 328 6.87 17.54 -20.45
C LEU A 328 8.05 18.36 -19.90
N GLY A 329 9.28 18.05 -20.30
CA GLY A 329 10.48 18.72 -19.82
C GLY A 329 10.95 18.25 -18.45
N GLY A 330 10.40 17.14 -17.93
CA GLY A 330 10.84 16.52 -16.70
C GLY A 330 11.83 15.38 -16.92
N SER A 331 12.42 14.87 -15.85
CA SER A 331 13.27 13.67 -15.88
C SER A 331 13.20 12.95 -14.54
N MET A 332 13.61 11.68 -14.54
CA MET A 332 13.67 10.88 -13.31
C MET A 332 14.72 11.38 -12.31
N GLU A 333 15.71 12.13 -12.80
CA GLU A 333 16.83 12.66 -12.01
C GLU A 333 16.48 13.96 -11.28
N GLN A 334 15.40 14.63 -11.69
CA GLN A 334 15.00 15.89 -11.07
C GLN A 334 14.33 15.67 -9.72
N PRO A 335 14.53 16.59 -8.74
CA PRO A 335 13.75 16.57 -7.50
C PRO A 335 12.26 16.68 -7.78
N LEU A 336 11.45 16.03 -6.94
CA LEU A 336 10.00 16.19 -6.98
C LEU A 336 9.60 17.60 -6.52
N SER A 337 8.86 18.30 -7.34
CA SER A 337 8.32 19.62 -7.03
C SER A 337 6.89 19.46 -6.48
N ILE A 338 6.80 19.24 -5.16
CA ILE A 338 5.54 19.11 -4.45
C ILE A 338 5.42 20.23 -3.45
#